data_c49d8f864be90b1217ea8b60aa8af2a8
#
_entry.id   c49d8f864be90b1217ea8b60aa8af2a8
#
_cell.length_a   1.000
_cell.length_b   1.000
_cell.length_c   1.000
_cell.angle_alpha   90.00
_cell.angle_beta   90.00
_cell.angle_gamma   90.00
#
_symmetry.space_group_name_H-M   'P 1'
#
loop_
_entity.id
_entity.type
_entity.pdbx_description
1 polymer ?
#
loop_
_entity_poly.entity_id
_entity_poly.type
_entity_poly.pdbx_seq_one_letter_code
_entity_poly.pdbx_strand_id
1 'polypeptide(L)'
;MTRVQWPLHTADISSFARSLATQLADEPHPPGHQKLLNMLARAAGHRNLQSLRAARPVPASSVQMPAVDIAPAAPLGPTARKALTQFDGAGRLARWPHKYSVQRLALWVLWTRFDARRVYTEREVNDVLKAWHVYGDHATLRRELVEMKLLARKSDCSEYRKLPARPNEEQRAVIQAWRVQSRESTARSATSRRSIARPPVT
;
A
#
# COMPACT_ATOMS: atom_id res chain seq x y z
N MET A 1 2.25 -8.92 -36.24
CA MET A 1 0.99 -8.17 -35.99
C MET A 1 0.91 -7.90 -34.49
N THR A 2 1.12 -6.67 -34.10
CA THR A 2 1.12 -6.26 -32.66
C THR A 2 -0.31 -6.29 -32.15
N ARG A 3 -0.61 -7.16 -31.20
CA ARG A 3 -1.93 -7.29 -30.56
C ARG A 3 -2.16 -6.08 -29.65
N VAL A 4 -3.01 -5.15 -30.05
CA VAL A 4 -3.37 -3.99 -29.21
C VAL A 4 -4.18 -4.49 -28.02
N GLN A 5 -3.62 -4.32 -26.80
CA GLN A 5 -4.31 -4.65 -25.54
C GLN A 5 -5.11 -3.42 -25.08
N TRP A 6 -6.40 -3.63 -24.78
CA TRP A 6 -7.27 -2.60 -24.24
C TRP A 6 -7.57 -2.93 -22.78
N PRO A 7 -7.00 -2.20 -21.81
CA PRO A 7 -7.32 -2.42 -20.40
C PRO A 7 -8.79 -2.04 -20.12
N LEU A 8 -9.51 -2.92 -19.45
CA LEU A 8 -10.86 -2.68 -18.98
C LEU A 8 -10.81 -2.25 -17.51
N HIS A 9 -11.25 -1.03 -17.23
CA HIS A 9 -11.35 -0.51 -15.87
C HIS A 9 -12.81 -0.42 -15.46
N THR A 10 -13.12 -0.89 -14.25
CA THR A 10 -14.44 -0.77 -13.66
C THR A 10 -14.33 -0.12 -12.29
N ALA A 11 -15.23 0.80 -11.96
CA ALA A 11 -15.26 1.46 -10.66
C ALA A 11 -15.70 0.51 -9.53
N ASP A 12 -16.64 -0.41 -9.85
CA ASP A 12 -17.14 -1.43 -8.94
C ASP A 12 -17.39 -2.74 -9.68
N ILE A 13 -16.69 -3.78 -9.27
CA ILE A 13 -16.77 -5.10 -9.88
C ILE A 13 -18.13 -5.78 -9.65
N SER A 14 -18.82 -5.46 -8.55
CA SER A 14 -20.12 -6.03 -8.23
C SER A 14 -21.21 -5.45 -9.13
N SER A 15 -21.18 -4.16 -9.40
CA SER A 15 -22.07 -3.50 -10.36
C SER A 15 -21.81 -3.97 -11.78
N PHE A 16 -20.53 -4.12 -12.15
CA PHE A 16 -20.12 -4.67 -13.44
C PHE A 16 -20.67 -6.09 -13.64
N ALA A 17 -20.48 -6.98 -12.67
CA ALA A 17 -20.95 -8.36 -12.75
C ALA A 17 -22.47 -8.46 -12.85
N ARG A 18 -23.22 -7.67 -12.06
CA ARG A 18 -24.70 -7.61 -12.14
C ARG A 18 -25.17 -7.12 -13.51
N SER A 19 -24.60 -6.02 -14.01
CA SER A 19 -24.95 -5.48 -15.32
C SER A 19 -24.67 -6.46 -16.45
N LEU A 20 -23.54 -7.16 -16.38
CA LEU A 20 -23.19 -8.18 -17.38
C LEU A 20 -24.13 -9.39 -17.31
N ALA A 21 -24.47 -9.86 -16.10
CA ALA A 21 -25.39 -10.97 -15.89
C ALA A 21 -26.80 -10.66 -16.44
N THR A 22 -27.31 -9.44 -16.19
CA THR A 22 -28.59 -8.99 -16.74
C THR A 22 -28.56 -8.99 -18.26
N GLN A 23 -27.52 -8.43 -18.90
CA GLN A 23 -27.40 -8.41 -20.35
C GLN A 23 -27.30 -9.80 -20.97
N LEU A 24 -26.65 -10.76 -20.27
CA LEU A 24 -26.56 -12.15 -20.73
C LEU A 24 -27.89 -12.91 -20.57
N ALA A 25 -28.67 -12.62 -19.52
CA ALA A 25 -29.95 -13.23 -19.27
C ALA A 25 -31.02 -12.85 -20.35
N ASP A 26 -30.89 -11.64 -20.91
CA ASP A 26 -31.78 -11.15 -21.98
C ASP A 26 -31.47 -11.77 -23.37
N GLU A 27 -30.41 -12.59 -23.48
CA GLU A 27 -29.98 -13.17 -24.74
C GLU A 27 -30.44 -14.63 -24.87
N PRO A 28 -31.27 -14.96 -25.87
CA PRO A 28 -31.76 -16.32 -26.08
C PRO A 28 -30.68 -17.31 -26.57
N HIS A 29 -29.56 -16.79 -27.08
CA HIS A 29 -28.45 -17.59 -27.61
C HIS A 29 -27.11 -16.99 -27.16
N PRO A 30 -26.02 -17.78 -27.08
CA PRO A 30 -24.69 -17.25 -26.74
C PRO A 30 -24.32 -16.09 -27.65
N PRO A 31 -23.98 -14.90 -27.09
CA PRO A 31 -23.68 -13.72 -27.89
C PRO A 31 -22.39 -13.91 -28.69
N GLY A 32 -22.42 -13.55 -29.98
CA GLY A 32 -21.23 -13.53 -30.81
C GLY A 32 -20.15 -12.54 -30.24
N HIS A 33 -18.90 -12.76 -30.62
CA HIS A 33 -17.74 -12.04 -30.09
C HIS A 33 -17.92 -10.51 -30.06
N GLN A 34 -18.41 -9.91 -31.15
CA GLN A 34 -18.64 -8.46 -31.26
C GLN A 34 -19.72 -7.97 -30.27
N LYS A 35 -20.79 -8.75 -30.11
CA LYS A 35 -21.89 -8.43 -29.18
C LYS A 35 -21.40 -8.53 -27.74
N LEU A 36 -20.64 -9.57 -27.40
CA LEU A 36 -20.03 -9.74 -26.09
C LEU A 36 -19.10 -8.58 -25.71
N LEU A 37 -18.26 -8.11 -26.65
CA LEU A 37 -17.41 -6.94 -26.43
C LEU A 37 -18.20 -5.66 -26.14
N ASN A 38 -19.35 -5.46 -26.80
CA ASN A 38 -20.24 -4.34 -26.50
C ASN A 38 -20.93 -4.48 -25.15
N MET A 39 -21.31 -5.67 -24.73
CA MET A 39 -21.89 -5.95 -23.41
C MET A 39 -20.88 -5.67 -22.31
N LEU A 40 -19.64 -6.11 -22.48
CA LEU A 40 -18.53 -5.81 -21.56
C LEU A 40 -18.28 -4.29 -21.46
N ALA A 41 -18.28 -3.57 -22.59
CA ALA A 41 -18.12 -2.12 -22.60
C ALA A 41 -19.27 -1.42 -21.84
N ARG A 42 -20.52 -1.86 -22.04
CA ARG A 42 -21.69 -1.32 -21.33
C ARG A 42 -21.64 -1.61 -19.83
N ALA A 43 -21.30 -2.83 -19.44
CA ALA A 43 -21.15 -3.20 -18.04
C ALA A 43 -20.03 -2.38 -17.34
N ALA A 44 -19.01 -1.95 -18.09
CA ALA A 44 -17.96 -1.06 -17.61
C ALA A 44 -18.34 0.44 -17.65
N GLY A 45 -19.60 0.79 -17.98
CA GLY A 45 -20.08 2.18 -17.98
C GLY A 45 -19.87 2.95 -19.29
N HIS A 46 -19.49 2.27 -20.38
CA HIS A 46 -19.35 2.86 -21.71
C HIS A 46 -20.58 2.56 -22.58
N ARG A 47 -20.93 3.46 -23.51
CA ARG A 47 -22.07 3.26 -24.41
C ARG A 47 -21.91 2.07 -25.35
N ASN A 48 -20.69 1.81 -25.81
CA ASN A 48 -20.32 0.72 -26.72
C ASN A 48 -18.80 0.53 -26.74
N LEU A 49 -18.32 -0.47 -27.50
CA LEU A 49 -16.88 -0.74 -27.67
C LEU A 49 -16.11 0.43 -28.28
N GLN A 50 -16.72 1.23 -29.16
CA GLN A 50 -16.09 2.41 -29.75
C GLN A 50 -15.87 3.50 -28.69
N SER A 51 -16.86 3.71 -27.81
CA SER A 51 -16.74 4.63 -26.68
C SER A 51 -15.66 4.17 -25.69
N LEU A 52 -15.55 2.85 -25.43
CA LEU A 52 -14.45 2.29 -24.64
C LEU A 52 -13.09 2.52 -25.31
N ARG A 53 -13.01 2.39 -26.65
CA ARG A 53 -11.78 2.64 -27.42
C ARG A 53 -11.45 4.13 -27.51
N ALA A 54 -12.45 4.99 -27.59
CA ALA A 54 -12.29 6.45 -27.62
C ALA A 54 -11.99 7.03 -26.22
N ALA A 55 -12.36 6.36 -25.15
CA ALA A 55 -11.85 6.62 -23.82
C ALA A 55 -10.35 6.27 -23.86
N ARG A 56 -9.56 7.30 -24.18
CA ARG A 56 -8.12 7.27 -24.43
C ARG A 56 -7.44 6.40 -23.38
N PRO A 57 -6.70 5.34 -23.74
CA PRO A 57 -5.76 4.75 -22.80
C PRO A 57 -4.80 5.87 -22.45
N VAL A 58 -4.72 6.25 -21.20
CA VAL A 58 -3.65 7.11 -20.71
C VAL A 58 -2.38 6.38 -21.09
N PRO A 59 -1.51 6.95 -21.99
CA PRO A 59 -0.35 6.20 -22.42
C PRO A 59 0.47 5.86 -21.20
N ALA A 60 0.84 4.59 -21.05
CA ALA A 60 1.69 4.06 -20.00
C ALA A 60 3.14 4.61 -20.07
N SER A 61 3.38 5.71 -20.77
CA SER A 61 4.65 6.42 -20.95
C SER A 61 4.65 7.83 -20.38
N SER A 62 3.81 8.08 -19.42
CA SER A 62 4.05 9.06 -18.40
C SER A 62 3.49 8.48 -17.13
N VAL A 63 4.25 7.60 -16.49
CA VAL A 63 4.32 7.61 -15.05
C VAL A 63 5.05 8.93 -14.72
N GLN A 64 4.47 10.06 -15.11
CA GLN A 64 4.33 11.12 -14.17
C GLN A 64 3.60 10.43 -13.02
N MET A 65 4.35 10.08 -12.00
CA MET A 65 3.80 9.98 -10.67
C MET A 65 2.80 11.13 -10.63
N PRO A 66 1.49 10.90 -10.38
CA PRO A 66 0.65 12.02 -10.08
C PRO A 66 1.49 12.77 -9.08
N ALA A 67 1.86 14.02 -9.39
CA ALA A 67 2.13 14.97 -8.35
C ALA A 67 1.01 14.65 -7.40
N VAL A 68 1.34 13.98 -6.31
CA VAL A 68 0.39 13.68 -5.27
C VAL A 68 -0.12 15.07 -5.01
N ASP A 69 -1.31 15.40 -5.58
CA ASP A 69 -2.12 16.40 -4.95
C ASP A 69 -2.11 15.92 -3.52
N ILE A 70 -1.23 16.54 -2.76
CA ILE A 70 -1.28 16.55 -1.33
C ILE A 70 -2.56 17.36 -1.09
N ALA A 71 -3.69 16.70 -1.33
CA ALA A 71 -4.91 17.09 -0.66
C ALA A 71 -4.45 17.23 0.77
N PRO A 72 -4.60 18.43 1.39
CA PRO A 72 -4.04 18.69 2.71
C PRO A 72 -4.45 17.51 3.56
N ALA A 73 -3.46 16.73 3.98
CA ALA A 73 -3.66 15.43 4.63
C ALA A 73 -4.69 15.68 5.71
N ALA A 74 -5.83 15.00 5.64
CA ALA A 74 -6.92 15.19 6.59
C ALA A 74 -6.27 15.23 7.97
N PRO A 75 -6.56 16.24 8.82
CA PRO A 75 -5.77 16.52 10.00
C PRO A 75 -5.65 15.25 10.81
N LEU A 76 -4.41 14.77 10.99
CA LEU A 76 -4.13 13.52 11.69
C LEU A 76 -4.83 13.54 13.04
N GLY A 77 -5.65 12.55 13.33
CA GLY A 77 -6.29 12.39 14.61
C GLY A 77 -5.27 12.34 15.77
N PRO A 78 -5.68 12.59 17.00
CA PRO A 78 -4.77 12.61 18.15
C PRO A 78 -4.03 11.27 18.34
N THR A 79 -4.68 10.13 18.07
CA THR A 79 -4.06 8.80 18.13
C THR A 79 -2.99 8.63 17.06
N ALA A 80 -3.28 9.08 15.84
CA ALA A 80 -2.36 9.03 14.71
C ALA A 80 -1.10 9.87 14.96
N ARG A 81 -1.27 11.12 15.45
CA ARG A 81 -0.15 11.97 15.85
C ARG A 81 0.69 11.32 16.94
N LYS A 82 0.04 10.72 17.95
CA LYS A 82 0.75 10.02 19.03
C LYS A 82 1.48 8.77 18.53
N ALA A 83 1.00 8.09 17.50
CA ALA A 83 1.70 6.97 16.90
C ALA A 83 3.00 7.43 16.21
N LEU A 84 2.97 8.56 15.49
CA LEU A 84 4.14 9.11 14.83
C LEU A 84 5.24 9.54 15.80
N THR A 85 4.88 10.06 16.99
CA THR A 85 5.89 10.42 18.03
C THR A 85 6.61 9.22 18.64
N GLN A 86 6.17 7.99 18.36
CA GLN A 86 6.87 6.79 18.80
C GLN A 86 8.03 6.40 17.88
N PHE A 87 8.16 7.04 16.73
CA PHE A 87 9.21 6.78 15.76
C PHE A 87 10.35 7.82 15.90
N ASP A 88 11.59 7.36 15.73
CA ASP A 88 12.76 8.23 15.70
C ASP A 88 12.90 8.94 14.33
N GLY A 89 13.90 9.84 14.23
CA GLY A 89 14.19 10.53 12.98
C GLY A 89 14.61 9.62 11.82
N ALA A 90 15.06 8.40 12.09
CA ALA A 90 15.36 7.39 11.07
C ALA A 90 14.13 6.55 10.68
N GLY A 91 12.96 6.84 11.27
CA GLY A 91 11.72 6.12 11.01
C GLY A 91 11.63 4.78 11.74
N ARG A 92 12.49 4.50 12.73
CA ARG A 92 12.46 3.29 13.54
C ARG A 92 11.57 3.51 14.76
N LEU A 93 10.84 2.48 15.17
CA LEU A 93 10.02 2.53 16.39
C LEU A 93 10.94 2.64 17.63
N ALA A 94 10.91 3.81 18.27
CA ALA A 94 11.81 4.13 19.38
C ALA A 94 11.36 3.52 20.71
N ARG A 95 10.05 3.36 20.90
CA ARG A 95 9.47 2.76 22.11
C ARG A 95 8.12 2.09 21.79
N TRP A 96 7.78 1.07 22.58
CA TRP A 96 6.48 0.42 22.47
C TRP A 96 5.41 1.28 23.17
N PRO A 97 4.31 1.65 22.48
CA PRO A 97 3.27 2.48 23.08
C PRO A 97 2.48 1.73 24.14
N HIS A 98 2.03 2.44 25.20
CA HIS A 98 1.14 1.84 26.21
C HIS A 98 -0.29 1.65 25.73
N LYS A 99 -0.80 2.59 24.90
CA LYS A 99 -2.18 2.54 24.41
C LYS A 99 -2.30 1.58 23.22
N TYR A 100 -3.19 0.61 23.33
CA TYR A 100 -3.44 -0.39 22.28
C TYR A 100 -3.78 0.24 20.90
N SER A 101 -4.60 1.30 20.87
CA SER A 101 -4.91 2.02 19.63
C SER A 101 -3.66 2.58 18.93
N VAL A 102 -2.69 3.05 19.71
CA VAL A 102 -1.41 3.56 19.18
C VAL A 102 -0.50 2.42 18.72
N GLN A 103 -0.47 1.30 19.47
CA GLN A 103 0.25 0.09 19.09
C GLN A 103 -0.21 -0.41 17.71
N ARG A 104 -1.52 -0.50 17.49
CA ARG A 104 -2.09 -0.94 16.22
C ARG A 104 -1.61 -0.07 15.06
N LEU A 105 -1.57 1.25 15.21
CA LEU A 105 -1.08 2.14 14.16
C LEU A 105 0.43 1.97 13.91
N ALA A 106 1.23 1.78 14.96
CA ALA A 106 2.66 1.52 14.82
C ALA A 106 2.93 0.18 14.09
N LEU A 107 2.14 -0.86 14.36
CA LEU A 107 2.24 -2.15 13.68
C LEU A 107 1.91 -2.06 12.17
N TRP A 108 0.97 -1.21 11.77
CA TRP A 108 0.70 -0.95 10.36
C TRP A 108 1.90 -0.32 9.65
N VAL A 109 2.65 0.56 10.32
CA VAL A 109 3.89 1.10 9.77
C VAL A 109 4.93 -0.01 9.60
N LEU A 110 5.15 -0.84 10.62
CA LEU A 110 6.09 -1.96 10.55
C LEU A 110 5.70 -2.99 9.49
N TRP A 111 4.41 -3.28 9.33
CA TRP A 111 3.90 -4.16 8.28
C TRP A 111 4.32 -3.72 6.87
N THR A 112 4.48 -2.42 6.61
CA THR A 112 4.97 -1.94 5.31
C THR A 112 6.41 -2.33 5.01
N ARG A 113 7.17 -2.84 5.98
CA ARG A 113 8.57 -3.27 5.81
C ARG A 113 8.70 -4.68 5.25
N PHE A 114 7.61 -5.43 5.23
CA PHE A 114 7.59 -6.79 4.69
C PHE A 114 7.16 -6.79 3.22
N ASP A 115 7.80 -7.64 2.41
CA ASP A 115 7.41 -7.88 1.02
C ASP A 115 6.26 -8.91 0.98
N ALA A 116 5.22 -8.63 0.20
CA ALA A 116 4.07 -9.51 0.06
C ALA A 116 4.38 -10.80 -0.75
N ARG A 117 5.43 -10.78 -1.55
CA ARG A 117 5.84 -11.91 -2.41
C ARG A 117 6.85 -12.83 -1.74
N ARG A 118 7.38 -12.44 -0.58
CA ARG A 118 8.44 -13.17 0.11
C ARG A 118 7.88 -14.02 1.24
N VAL A 119 8.41 -15.23 1.37
CA VAL A 119 8.29 -16.07 2.55
C VAL A 119 9.50 -15.80 3.44
N TYR A 120 9.26 -15.64 4.73
CA TYR A 120 10.28 -15.33 5.73
C TYR A 120 10.41 -16.48 6.71
N THR A 121 11.62 -16.78 7.13
CA THR A 121 11.89 -17.57 8.33
C THR A 121 11.69 -16.69 9.57
N GLU A 122 11.58 -17.29 10.74
CA GLU A 122 11.50 -16.54 12.00
C GLU A 122 12.69 -15.59 12.18
N ARG A 123 13.89 -16.03 11.82
CA ARG A 123 15.11 -15.22 11.90
C ARG A 123 15.02 -13.99 11.00
N GLU A 124 14.59 -14.16 9.75
CA GLU A 124 14.43 -13.04 8.84
C GLU A 124 13.37 -12.03 9.27
N VAL A 125 12.24 -12.50 9.87
CA VAL A 125 11.26 -11.61 10.48
C VAL A 125 11.90 -10.81 11.61
N ASN A 126 12.67 -11.47 12.49
CA ASN A 126 13.38 -10.82 13.57
C ASN A 126 14.39 -9.78 13.04
N ASP A 127 15.12 -10.11 11.97
CA ASP A 127 16.10 -9.18 11.38
C ASP A 127 15.42 -7.93 10.79
N VAL A 128 14.29 -8.09 10.09
CA VAL A 128 13.46 -6.96 9.64
C VAL A 128 13.02 -6.12 10.82
N LEU A 129 12.47 -6.74 11.87
CA LEU A 129 11.98 -6.01 13.02
C LEU A 129 13.11 -5.30 13.78
N LYS A 130 14.27 -5.95 14.01
CA LYS A 130 15.44 -5.34 14.63
C LYS A 130 15.95 -4.12 13.85
N ALA A 131 15.87 -4.13 12.53
CA ALA A 131 16.23 -2.98 11.71
C ALA A 131 15.28 -1.78 11.88
N TRP A 132 14.02 -2.02 12.28
CA TRP A 132 12.96 -1.02 12.34
C TRP A 132 12.45 -0.67 13.73
N HIS A 133 13.11 -1.14 14.80
CA HIS A 133 12.88 -0.69 16.18
C HIS A 133 14.21 -0.62 16.96
N VAL A 134 14.23 0.12 18.06
CA VAL A 134 15.45 0.34 18.85
C VAL A 134 15.39 -0.12 20.31
N TYR A 135 14.23 -0.54 20.79
CA TYR A 135 14.04 -0.93 22.21
C TYR A 135 14.24 -2.44 22.50
N GLY A 136 14.64 -3.24 21.51
CA GLY A 136 15.11 -4.61 21.70
C GLY A 136 14.06 -5.72 21.69
N ASP A 137 12.77 -5.43 21.85
CA ASP A 137 11.71 -6.46 21.95
C ASP A 137 11.04 -6.76 20.60
N HIS A 138 11.80 -7.37 19.70
CA HIS A 138 11.29 -7.83 18.41
C HIS A 138 10.32 -9.03 18.54
N ALA A 139 10.39 -9.79 19.64
CA ALA A 139 9.52 -10.94 19.84
C ALA A 139 8.07 -10.54 20.07
N THR A 140 7.84 -9.49 20.88
CA THR A 140 6.51 -8.91 21.06
C THR A 140 5.99 -8.35 19.75
N LEU A 141 6.78 -7.60 18.98
CA LEU A 141 6.35 -7.06 17.70
C LEU A 141 5.94 -8.16 16.71
N ARG A 142 6.71 -9.25 16.64
CA ARG A 142 6.39 -10.39 15.78
C ARG A 142 5.07 -11.04 16.18
N ARG A 143 4.85 -11.25 17.48
CA ARG A 143 3.62 -11.85 18.02
C ARG A 143 2.42 -10.98 17.71
N GLU A 144 2.50 -9.69 17.96
CA GLU A 144 1.44 -8.72 17.69
C GLU A 144 1.09 -8.61 16.19
N LEU A 145 2.06 -8.66 15.30
CA LEU A 145 1.83 -8.67 13.85
C LEU A 145 1.05 -9.93 13.40
N VAL A 146 1.32 -11.08 14.03
CA VAL A 146 0.57 -12.32 13.74
C VAL A 146 -0.83 -12.26 14.34
N GLU A 147 -1.00 -11.76 15.56
CA GLU A 147 -2.28 -11.62 16.24
C GLU A 147 -3.21 -10.65 15.49
N MET A 148 -2.68 -9.55 15.01
CA MET A 148 -3.40 -8.60 14.15
C MET A 148 -3.65 -9.13 12.73
N LYS A 149 -3.26 -10.35 12.41
CA LYS A 149 -3.37 -10.94 11.07
C LYS A 149 -2.73 -10.08 9.97
N LEU A 150 -1.65 -9.41 10.30
CA LEU A 150 -0.79 -8.71 9.36
C LEU A 150 0.31 -9.63 8.80
N LEU A 151 0.74 -10.61 9.60
CA LEU A 151 1.58 -11.73 9.18
C LEU A 151 0.85 -13.05 9.46
N ALA A 152 0.93 -13.99 8.53
CA ALA A 152 0.60 -15.39 8.79
C ALA A 152 1.85 -16.11 9.31
N ARG A 153 1.65 -17.08 10.19
CA ARG A 153 2.69 -17.96 10.70
C ARG A 153 2.22 -19.40 10.52
N LYS A 154 3.10 -20.26 10.01
CA LYS A 154 2.86 -21.70 9.99
C LYS A 154 2.89 -22.25 11.43
N SER A 155 2.17 -23.35 11.70
CA SER A 155 2.04 -23.90 13.04
C SER A 155 3.38 -24.28 13.70
N ASP A 156 4.35 -24.71 12.90
CA ASP A 156 5.72 -25.05 13.33
C ASP A 156 6.67 -23.84 13.44
N CYS A 157 6.16 -22.62 13.21
CA CYS A 157 6.91 -21.37 13.22
C CYS A 157 8.04 -21.27 12.17
N SER A 158 8.13 -22.21 11.22
CA SER A 158 9.18 -22.22 10.19
C SER A 158 9.01 -21.14 9.13
N GLU A 159 7.76 -20.77 8.84
CA GLU A 159 7.43 -19.84 7.76
C GLU A 159 6.50 -18.74 8.24
N TYR A 160 6.81 -17.53 7.77
CA TYR A 160 5.99 -16.33 7.93
C TYR A 160 5.70 -15.71 6.56
N ARG A 161 4.49 -15.19 6.37
CA ARG A 161 4.07 -14.52 5.15
C ARG A 161 3.30 -13.25 5.47
N LYS A 162 3.54 -12.20 4.72
CA LYS A 162 2.73 -10.99 4.80
C LYS A 162 1.33 -11.29 4.29
N LEU A 163 0.33 -11.03 5.11
CA LEU A 163 -1.06 -11.17 4.70
C LEU A 163 -1.52 -9.92 3.92
N PRO A 164 -2.35 -10.10 2.88
CA PRO A 164 -3.01 -8.98 2.23
C PRO A 164 -3.98 -8.34 3.23
N ALA A 165 -3.75 -7.08 3.54
CA ALA A 165 -4.58 -6.32 4.45
C ALA A 165 -4.87 -4.94 3.83
N ARG A 166 -6.06 -4.41 4.09
CA ARG A 166 -6.47 -3.09 3.62
C ARG A 166 -6.48 -2.12 4.81
N PRO A 167 -5.51 -1.20 4.89
CA PRO A 167 -5.52 -0.20 5.94
C PRO A 167 -6.73 0.72 5.79
N ASN A 168 -7.36 1.07 6.91
CA ASN A 168 -8.40 2.10 6.95
C ASN A 168 -7.81 3.50 6.72
N GLU A 169 -8.64 4.53 6.71
CA GLU A 169 -8.21 5.89 6.43
C GLU A 169 -7.16 6.40 7.44
N GLU A 170 -7.37 6.18 8.73
CA GLU A 170 -6.44 6.60 9.79
C GLU A 170 -5.08 5.88 9.65
N GLN A 171 -5.08 4.58 9.36
CA GLN A 171 -3.88 3.78 9.16
C GLN A 171 -3.11 4.23 7.91
N ARG A 172 -3.81 4.54 6.82
CA ARG A 172 -3.20 5.10 5.59
C ARG A 172 -2.57 6.45 5.86
N ALA A 173 -3.27 7.33 6.58
CA ALA A 173 -2.76 8.65 6.94
C ALA A 173 -1.49 8.55 7.77
N VAL A 174 -1.43 7.66 8.77
CA VAL A 174 -0.22 7.42 9.57
C VAL A 174 0.92 6.89 8.73
N ILE A 175 0.70 5.89 7.88
CA ILE A 175 1.73 5.33 7.00
C ILE A 175 2.30 6.41 6.08
N GLN A 176 1.44 7.25 5.52
CA GLN A 176 1.87 8.34 4.63
C GLN A 176 2.66 9.41 5.37
N ALA A 177 2.16 9.89 6.50
CA ALA A 177 2.85 10.87 7.32
C ALA A 177 4.20 10.36 7.82
N TRP A 178 4.28 9.09 8.24
CA TRP A 178 5.53 8.44 8.62
C TRP A 178 6.54 8.41 7.45
N ARG A 179 6.09 8.11 6.22
CA ARG A 179 6.96 8.10 5.03
C ARG A 179 7.55 9.49 4.75
N VAL A 180 6.75 10.54 4.89
CA VAL A 180 7.22 11.93 4.71
C VAL A 180 8.24 12.27 5.77
N GLN A 181 7.93 12.04 7.05
CA GLN A 181 8.82 12.32 8.18
C GLN A 181 10.17 11.59 8.06
N SER A 182 10.15 10.32 7.67
CA SER A 182 11.38 9.52 7.51
C SER A 182 12.26 10.02 6.36
N ARG A 183 11.67 10.49 5.26
CA ARG A 183 12.40 11.06 4.12
C ARG A 183 13.05 12.37 4.46
N GLU A 184 12.34 13.27 5.13
CA GLU A 184 12.85 14.57 5.54
C GLU A 184 14.02 14.43 6.51
N SER A 185 13.93 13.53 7.47
CA SER A 185 15.00 13.27 8.43
C SER A 185 16.26 12.70 7.75
N THR A 186 16.08 11.80 6.78
CA THR A 186 17.20 11.26 6.00
C THR A 186 17.88 12.37 5.17
N ALA A 187 17.10 13.26 4.56
CA ALA A 187 17.61 14.38 3.77
C ALA A 187 18.41 15.37 4.66
N ARG A 188 17.88 15.70 5.84
CA ARG A 188 18.58 16.59 6.81
C ARG A 188 19.90 16.00 7.29
N SER A 189 19.94 14.70 7.58
CA SER A 189 21.16 14.00 8.01
C SER A 189 22.21 13.96 6.89
N ALA A 190 21.82 13.83 5.64
CA ALA A 190 22.72 13.85 4.49
C ALA A 190 23.33 15.26 4.28
N THR A 191 22.55 16.32 4.45
CA THR A 191 22.99 17.71 4.31
C THR A 191 23.96 18.08 5.42
N SER A 192 23.69 17.67 6.67
CA SER A 192 24.57 17.93 7.82
C SER A 192 25.96 17.29 7.67
N ARG A 193 26.01 16.04 7.13
CA ARG A 193 27.28 15.36 6.87
C ARG A 193 28.11 16.04 5.79
N ARG A 194 27.50 16.65 4.77
CA ARG A 194 28.22 17.41 3.73
C ARG A 194 28.78 18.73 4.24
N SER A 195 28.13 19.37 5.22
CA SER A 195 28.63 20.64 5.81
C SER A 195 29.88 20.47 6.68
N ILE A 196 30.03 19.29 7.32
CA ILE A 196 31.18 19.00 8.20
C ILE A 196 32.45 18.60 7.40
N ALA A 197 32.26 18.15 6.13
CA ALA A 197 33.36 17.65 5.29
C ALA A 197 34.07 18.70 4.43
N ARG A 198 33.82 20.01 4.66
CA ARG A 198 34.53 21.07 3.94
C ARG A 198 35.75 21.49 4.74
N PRO A 199 37.01 21.15 4.32
CA PRO A 199 38.21 21.60 4.98
C PRO A 199 38.34 23.12 4.86
N PRO A 200 38.98 23.81 5.85
CA PRO A 200 39.25 25.23 5.72
C PRO A 200 40.21 25.44 4.56
N VAL A 201 39.85 26.34 3.67
CA VAL A 201 40.72 26.85 2.61
C VAL A 201 41.74 27.76 3.31
N THR A 202 43.00 27.31 3.33
CA THR A 202 44.18 28.11 3.66
C THR A 202 44.56 28.95 2.47
#